data_cf43263659a6a58dc435f4955d22b53e
#
_entry.id   cf43263659a6a58dc435f4955d22b53e
#
_cell.length_a   1.000
_cell.length_b   1.000
_cell.length_c   1.000
_cell.angle_alpha   90.00
_cell.angle_beta   90.00
_cell.angle_gamma   90.00
#
_symmetry.space_group_name_H-M   'P 1'
#
loop_
_entity.id
_entity.type
_entity.pdbx_description
1 polymer ?
#
loop_
_entity_poly.entity_id
_entity_poly.type
_entity_poly.pdbx_seq_one_letter_code
_entity_poly.pdbx_strand_id
1 'polypeptide(L)'
;MRILLLLLLAGAAIAQAPSSYKPYASLADIMAGISLPKSNRVFDVTKRAPQNDTEWIAVQTDAAVLAEVGNLILTPGRLKENGQPVPRTADFRRHVQALVEAAKDARKAALQKDADAVFVACEPLYQACYSCHQAYRFCSTCQEAEAH
;
A
#
# COMPACT_ATOMS: atom_id res chain seq x y z
N MET A 1 10.71 50.29 34.98
CA MET A 1 11.44 49.99 33.73
C MET A 1 11.47 48.49 33.59
N ARG A 2 10.49 47.91 32.86
CA ARG A 2 10.31 46.46 32.65
C ARG A 2 10.92 46.08 31.32
N ILE A 3 12.03 45.33 31.35
CA ILE A 3 12.71 44.82 30.16
C ILE A 3 12.00 43.53 29.76
N LEU A 4 11.31 43.58 28.61
CA LEU A 4 10.62 42.45 28.00
C LEU A 4 11.66 41.67 27.17
N LEU A 5 12.05 40.48 27.68
CA LEU A 5 12.97 39.59 26.98
C LEU A 5 12.17 38.76 25.97
N LEU A 6 12.22 39.13 24.68
CA LEU A 6 11.67 38.35 23.58
C LEU A 6 12.63 37.18 23.25
N LEU A 7 12.31 36.01 23.67
CA LEU A 7 12.96 34.74 23.23
C LEU A 7 12.47 34.40 21.81
N LEU A 8 13.29 34.68 20.80
CA LEU A 8 13.14 34.19 19.44
C LEU A 8 13.49 32.69 19.42
N LEU A 9 12.46 31.84 19.40
CA LEU A 9 12.60 30.42 19.09
C LEU A 9 12.84 30.27 17.58
N ALA A 10 14.10 30.19 17.19
CA ALA A 10 14.48 29.78 15.84
C ALA A 10 14.20 28.29 15.69
N GLY A 11 13.05 27.94 15.09
CA GLY A 11 12.74 26.58 14.70
C GLY A 11 13.71 26.10 13.62
N ALA A 12 14.68 25.27 13.97
CA ALA A 12 15.52 24.59 13.02
C ALA A 12 14.65 23.61 12.20
N ALA A 13 14.36 23.97 10.95
CA ALA A 13 13.80 23.04 9.99
C ALA A 13 14.82 21.92 9.77
N ILE A 14 14.55 20.72 10.30
CA ILE A 14 15.36 19.55 10.03
C ILE A 14 15.13 19.20 8.56
N ALA A 15 16.01 19.62 7.67
CA ALA A 15 16.04 19.18 6.29
C ALA A 15 16.31 17.67 6.30
N GLN A 16 15.31 16.87 5.97
CA GLN A 16 15.49 15.42 5.80
C GLN A 16 16.47 15.20 4.63
N ALA A 17 17.60 14.56 4.92
CA ALA A 17 18.53 14.15 3.89
C ALA A 17 17.78 13.33 2.82
N PRO A 18 18.01 13.56 1.53
CA PRO A 18 17.37 12.80 0.49
C PRO A 18 17.71 11.30 0.68
N SER A 19 16.72 10.45 0.65
CA SER A 19 16.90 8.99 0.74
C SER A 19 17.90 8.57 -0.34
N SER A 20 18.99 7.90 0.04
CA SER A 20 19.98 7.34 -0.89
C SER A 20 19.42 6.09 -1.61
N TYR A 21 18.29 5.54 -1.14
CA TYR A 21 17.67 4.38 -1.73
C TYR A 21 16.81 4.77 -2.93
N LYS A 22 17.09 4.11 -4.06
CA LYS A 22 16.31 4.25 -5.29
C LYS A 22 15.49 2.98 -5.51
N PRO A 23 14.21 3.09 -5.88
CA PRO A 23 13.42 1.91 -6.23
C PRO A 23 13.99 1.29 -7.51
N TYR A 24 14.19 -0.03 -7.51
CA TYR A 24 14.67 -0.79 -8.66
C TYR A 24 13.52 -1.38 -9.47
N ALA A 25 12.60 -2.06 -8.82
CA ALA A 25 11.44 -2.67 -9.46
C ALA A 25 10.43 -1.61 -9.95
N SER A 26 9.83 -1.83 -11.10
CA SER A 26 8.70 -1.03 -11.58
C SER A 26 7.42 -1.29 -10.75
N LEU A 27 6.39 -0.47 -10.97
CA LEU A 27 5.07 -0.73 -10.37
C LEU A 27 4.51 -2.08 -10.84
N ALA A 28 4.68 -2.43 -12.12
CA ALA A 28 4.22 -3.71 -12.67
C ALA A 28 4.94 -4.90 -12.04
N ASP A 29 6.25 -4.79 -11.79
CA ASP A 29 7.02 -5.84 -11.11
C ASP A 29 6.50 -6.09 -9.68
N ILE A 30 6.18 -5.02 -8.95
CA ILE A 30 5.58 -5.13 -7.61
C ILE A 30 4.20 -5.79 -7.68
N MET A 31 3.36 -5.40 -8.65
CA MET A 31 2.03 -5.98 -8.81
C MET A 31 2.11 -7.48 -9.15
N ALA A 32 2.93 -7.86 -10.13
CA ALA A 32 3.03 -9.24 -10.58
C ALA A 32 3.82 -10.13 -9.60
N GLY A 33 4.94 -9.62 -9.07
CA GLY A 33 5.85 -10.42 -8.26
C GLY A 33 5.50 -10.48 -6.78
N ILE A 34 4.78 -9.49 -6.26
CA ILE A 34 4.47 -9.40 -4.83
C ILE A 34 2.96 -9.35 -4.61
N SER A 35 2.27 -8.33 -5.14
CA SER A 35 0.86 -8.08 -4.80
C SER A 35 -0.04 -9.24 -5.19
N LEU A 36 0.04 -9.70 -6.44
CA LEU A 36 -0.81 -10.78 -6.97
C LEU A 36 -0.66 -12.11 -6.21
N PRO A 37 0.55 -12.69 -6.03
CA PRO A 37 0.66 -13.96 -5.31
C PRO A 37 0.25 -13.86 -3.83
N LYS A 38 0.46 -12.70 -3.20
CA LYS A 38 0.10 -12.48 -1.79
C LYS A 38 -1.40 -12.29 -1.61
N SER A 39 -2.05 -11.50 -2.46
CA SER A 39 -3.51 -11.35 -2.42
C SER A 39 -4.23 -12.66 -2.72
N ASN A 40 -3.75 -13.45 -3.69
CA ASN A 40 -4.35 -14.75 -3.99
C ASN A 40 -4.40 -15.66 -2.76
N ARG A 41 -3.32 -15.75 -1.97
CA ARG A 41 -3.31 -16.58 -0.76
C ARG A 41 -4.28 -16.07 0.31
N VAL A 42 -4.39 -14.75 0.48
CA VAL A 42 -5.38 -14.19 1.41
C VAL A 42 -6.80 -14.51 0.93
N PHE A 43 -7.08 -14.34 -0.36
CA PHE A 43 -8.39 -14.69 -0.94
C PHE A 43 -8.69 -16.19 -0.93
N ASP A 44 -7.69 -17.07 -1.00
CA ASP A 44 -7.90 -18.51 -0.96
C ASP A 44 -8.49 -19.00 0.38
N VAL A 45 -8.39 -18.21 1.46
CA VAL A 45 -9.07 -18.48 2.73
C VAL A 45 -10.59 -18.56 2.54
N THR A 46 -11.17 -17.83 1.57
CA THR A 46 -12.59 -17.89 1.23
C THR A 46 -13.03 -19.25 0.63
N LYS A 47 -12.07 -20.00 0.08
CA LYS A 47 -12.31 -21.32 -0.51
C LYS A 47 -12.02 -22.43 0.49
N ARG A 48 -11.01 -22.28 1.31
CA ARG A 48 -10.58 -23.23 2.33
C ARG A 48 -9.87 -22.53 3.48
N ALA A 49 -10.41 -22.63 4.66
CA ALA A 49 -9.77 -22.11 5.85
C ALA A 49 -8.42 -22.80 6.12
N PRO A 50 -7.42 -22.08 6.63
CA PRO A 50 -6.15 -22.65 7.05
C PRO A 50 -6.35 -23.74 8.13
N GLN A 51 -5.66 -24.88 7.98
CA GLN A 51 -5.89 -26.07 8.80
C GLN A 51 -4.88 -26.21 9.96
N ASN A 52 -3.80 -25.45 9.93
CA ASN A 52 -2.70 -25.51 10.91
C ASN A 52 -2.00 -24.17 11.06
N ASP A 53 -1.13 -24.07 12.06
CA ASP A 53 -0.42 -22.85 12.39
C ASP A 53 0.48 -22.36 11.25
N THR A 54 1.10 -23.25 10.50
CA THR A 54 1.94 -22.90 9.37
C THR A 54 1.13 -22.21 8.27
N GLU A 55 -0.04 -22.70 7.95
CA GLU A 55 -0.94 -22.08 6.97
C GLU A 55 -1.44 -20.71 7.49
N TRP A 56 -1.79 -20.59 8.77
CA TRP A 56 -2.18 -19.31 9.37
C TRP A 56 -1.04 -18.29 9.35
N ILE A 57 0.18 -18.70 9.68
CA ILE A 57 1.37 -17.82 9.60
C ILE A 57 1.59 -17.34 8.17
N ALA A 58 1.36 -18.19 7.16
CA ALA A 58 1.48 -17.80 5.76
C ALA A 58 0.46 -16.70 5.39
N VAL A 59 -0.81 -16.83 5.78
CA VAL A 59 -1.85 -15.81 5.54
C VAL A 59 -1.52 -14.50 6.27
N GLN A 60 -1.11 -14.59 7.54
CA GLN A 60 -0.68 -13.42 8.34
C GLN A 60 0.47 -12.66 7.68
N THR A 61 1.48 -13.41 7.20
CA THR A 61 2.64 -12.84 6.55
C THR A 61 2.27 -12.20 5.22
N ASP A 62 1.45 -12.87 4.41
CA ASP A 62 1.04 -12.35 3.12
C ASP A 62 0.18 -11.09 3.24
N ALA A 63 -0.72 -11.03 4.20
CA ALA A 63 -1.48 -9.82 4.50
C ALA A 63 -0.57 -8.67 4.98
N ALA A 64 0.45 -8.96 5.80
CA ALA A 64 1.44 -7.96 6.20
C ALA A 64 2.24 -7.43 5.00
N VAL A 65 2.67 -8.32 4.11
CA VAL A 65 3.40 -7.94 2.89
C VAL A 65 2.51 -7.09 1.97
N LEU A 66 1.21 -7.39 1.86
CA LEU A 66 0.26 -6.56 1.10
C LEU A 66 0.16 -5.14 1.65
N ALA A 67 0.16 -4.96 2.97
CA ALA A 67 0.20 -3.63 3.57
C ALA A 67 1.52 -2.90 3.20
N GLU A 68 2.66 -3.59 3.21
CA GLU A 68 3.95 -3.03 2.79
C GLU A 68 4.02 -2.73 1.28
N VAL A 69 3.24 -3.42 0.44
CA VAL A 69 3.12 -3.07 -0.99
C VAL A 69 2.69 -1.62 -1.17
N GLY A 70 1.80 -1.09 -0.32
CA GLY A 70 1.43 0.32 -0.33
C GLY A 70 2.62 1.25 -0.16
N ASN A 71 3.51 0.97 0.79
CA ASN A 71 4.74 1.72 1.01
C ASN A 71 5.69 1.61 -0.19
N LEU A 72 5.83 0.41 -0.76
CA LEU A 72 6.64 0.19 -1.95
C LEU A 72 6.11 0.99 -3.14
N ILE A 73 4.80 1.02 -3.38
CA ILE A 73 4.18 1.81 -4.46
C ILE A 73 4.50 3.30 -4.30
N LEU A 74 4.39 3.82 -3.07
CA LEU A 74 4.60 5.24 -2.78
C LEU A 74 6.07 5.63 -2.59
N THR A 75 7.02 4.70 -2.76
CA THR A 75 8.46 5.05 -2.67
C THR A 75 8.81 6.12 -3.70
N PRO A 76 9.46 7.24 -3.29
CA PRO A 76 9.90 8.29 -4.21
C PRO A 76 10.77 7.74 -5.34
N GLY A 77 10.50 8.18 -6.57
CA GLY A 77 11.24 7.74 -7.76
C GLY A 77 10.79 6.39 -8.34
N ARG A 78 9.71 5.79 -7.84
CA ARG A 78 9.12 4.60 -8.45
C ARG A 78 8.57 4.92 -9.83
N LEU A 79 8.85 4.04 -10.80
CA LEU A 79 8.39 4.16 -12.17
C LEU A 79 7.33 3.10 -12.48
N LYS A 80 6.46 3.42 -13.44
CA LYS A 80 5.63 2.45 -14.16
C LYS A 80 6.49 1.64 -15.14
N GLU A 81 5.95 0.58 -15.72
CA GLU A 81 6.62 -0.26 -16.73
C GLU A 81 7.03 0.50 -17.99
N ASN A 82 6.32 1.58 -18.33
CA ASN A 82 6.62 2.47 -19.47
C ASN A 82 7.64 3.57 -19.15
N GLY A 83 8.27 3.52 -17.96
CA GLY A 83 9.27 4.51 -17.52
C GLY A 83 8.68 5.81 -16.97
N GLN A 84 7.37 6.00 -16.99
CA GLN A 84 6.73 7.17 -16.40
C GLN A 84 6.72 7.09 -14.87
N PRO A 85 6.80 8.22 -14.16
CA PRO A 85 6.64 8.23 -12.71
C PRO A 85 5.29 7.65 -12.26
N VAL A 86 5.28 6.97 -11.14
CA VAL A 86 4.04 6.59 -10.46
C VAL A 86 3.34 7.86 -9.96
N PRO A 87 2.01 8.00 -10.14
CA PRO A 87 1.27 9.18 -9.70
C PRO A 87 1.45 9.48 -8.22
N ARG A 88 1.44 10.77 -7.89
CA ARG A 88 1.57 11.24 -6.50
C ARG A 88 0.44 12.16 -6.07
N THR A 89 -0.68 12.11 -6.80
CA THR A 89 -1.90 12.85 -6.49
C THR A 89 -2.50 12.39 -5.15
N ALA A 90 -3.31 13.23 -4.54
CA ALA A 90 -4.04 12.88 -3.32
C ALA A 90 -4.97 11.69 -3.57
N ASP A 91 -5.56 11.61 -4.76
CA ASP A 91 -6.44 10.52 -5.16
C ASP A 91 -5.70 9.19 -5.26
N PHE A 92 -4.56 9.15 -5.94
CA PHE A 92 -3.73 7.95 -6.02
C PHE A 92 -3.31 7.46 -4.63
N ARG A 93 -2.86 8.38 -3.75
CA ARG A 93 -2.51 8.02 -2.37
C ARG A 93 -3.69 7.44 -1.59
N ARG A 94 -4.91 7.95 -1.81
CA ARG A 94 -6.12 7.42 -1.17
C ARG A 94 -6.38 5.96 -1.57
N HIS A 95 -6.24 5.61 -2.84
CA HIS A 95 -6.36 4.23 -3.31
C HIS A 95 -5.29 3.31 -2.68
N VAL A 96 -4.05 3.76 -2.63
CA VAL A 96 -2.97 3.00 -1.99
C VAL A 96 -3.22 2.84 -0.49
N GLN A 97 -3.70 3.89 0.18
CA GLN A 97 -4.05 3.82 1.60
C GLN A 97 -5.18 2.82 1.88
N ALA A 98 -6.19 2.77 1.01
CA ALA A 98 -7.27 1.79 1.12
C ALA A 98 -6.74 0.34 1.06
N LEU A 99 -5.78 0.06 0.18
CA LEU A 99 -5.10 -1.24 0.15
C LEU A 99 -4.38 -1.55 1.48
N VAL A 100 -3.64 -0.57 2.00
CA VAL A 100 -2.91 -0.73 3.27
C VAL A 100 -3.86 -1.08 4.42
N GLU A 101 -4.94 -0.32 4.58
CA GLU A 101 -5.89 -0.55 5.67
C GLU A 101 -6.62 -1.88 5.52
N ALA A 102 -7.10 -2.22 4.34
CA ALA A 102 -7.75 -3.52 4.09
C ALA A 102 -6.81 -4.71 4.35
N ALA A 103 -5.55 -4.60 3.97
CA ALA A 103 -4.55 -5.63 4.23
C ALA A 103 -4.23 -5.77 5.74
N LYS A 104 -4.21 -4.66 6.48
CA LYS A 104 -4.06 -4.67 7.95
C LYS A 104 -5.23 -5.36 8.63
N ASP A 105 -6.46 -5.13 8.18
CA ASP A 105 -7.65 -5.78 8.72
C ASP A 105 -7.63 -7.29 8.44
N ALA A 106 -7.27 -7.71 7.22
CA ALA A 106 -7.09 -9.12 6.89
C ALA A 106 -6.00 -9.78 7.78
N ARG A 107 -4.88 -9.09 8.02
CA ARG A 107 -3.83 -9.56 8.92
C ARG A 107 -4.34 -9.71 10.36
N LYS A 108 -5.10 -8.72 10.86
CA LYS A 108 -5.67 -8.76 12.21
C LYS A 108 -6.58 -9.97 12.41
N ALA A 109 -7.46 -10.25 11.45
CA ALA A 109 -8.30 -11.44 11.45
C ALA A 109 -7.47 -12.74 11.41
N ALA A 110 -6.46 -12.81 10.54
CA ALA A 110 -5.58 -13.97 10.44
C ALA A 110 -4.76 -14.22 11.71
N LEU A 111 -4.35 -13.18 12.46
CA LEU A 111 -3.69 -13.32 13.75
C LEU A 111 -4.58 -13.98 14.80
N GLN A 112 -5.89 -13.80 14.70
CA GLN A 112 -6.89 -14.44 15.56
C GLN A 112 -7.29 -15.82 15.07
N LYS A 113 -6.75 -16.26 13.92
CA LYS A 113 -7.12 -17.50 13.21
C LYS A 113 -8.63 -17.61 12.93
N ASP A 114 -9.25 -16.47 12.68
CA ASP A 114 -10.67 -16.34 12.38
C ASP A 114 -10.88 -16.28 10.87
N ALA A 115 -11.29 -17.41 10.27
CA ALA A 115 -11.50 -17.52 8.83
C ALA A 115 -12.68 -16.67 8.35
N ASP A 116 -13.73 -16.54 9.15
CA ASP A 116 -14.91 -15.75 8.82
C ASP A 116 -14.55 -14.25 8.83
N ALA A 117 -13.76 -13.79 9.79
CA ALA A 117 -13.26 -12.43 9.82
C ALA A 117 -12.29 -12.14 8.64
N VAL A 118 -11.45 -13.11 8.23
CA VAL A 118 -10.63 -12.97 7.01
C VAL A 118 -11.51 -12.89 5.78
N PHE A 119 -12.55 -13.71 5.68
CA PHE A 119 -13.52 -13.66 4.58
C PHE A 119 -14.15 -12.27 4.48
N VAL A 120 -14.62 -11.70 5.59
CA VAL A 120 -15.19 -10.33 5.63
C VAL A 120 -14.17 -9.29 5.18
N ALA A 121 -12.90 -9.43 5.58
CA ALA A 121 -11.83 -8.51 5.19
C ALA A 121 -11.42 -8.62 3.71
N CYS A 122 -11.76 -9.72 3.02
CA CYS A 122 -11.45 -9.90 1.60
C CYS A 122 -12.22 -8.92 0.71
N GLU A 123 -13.45 -8.55 1.04
CA GLU A 123 -14.23 -7.61 0.21
C GLU A 123 -13.59 -6.22 0.13
N PRO A 124 -13.28 -5.51 1.24
CA PRO A 124 -12.59 -4.22 1.15
C PRO A 124 -11.20 -4.35 0.50
N LEU A 125 -10.49 -5.47 0.67
CA LEU A 125 -9.21 -5.71 0.01
C LEU A 125 -9.37 -5.82 -1.51
N TYR A 126 -10.39 -6.55 -1.98
CA TYR A 126 -10.71 -6.65 -3.40
C TYR A 126 -11.10 -5.28 -3.97
N GLN A 127 -11.96 -4.53 -3.29
CA GLN A 127 -12.40 -3.20 -3.73
C GLN A 127 -11.26 -2.20 -3.81
N ALA A 128 -10.30 -2.25 -2.90
CA ALA A 128 -9.10 -1.39 -2.96
C ALA A 128 -8.27 -1.69 -4.21
N CYS A 129 -8.05 -2.97 -4.54
CA CYS A 129 -7.36 -3.37 -5.77
C CYS A 129 -8.14 -2.96 -7.02
N TYR A 130 -9.43 -3.28 -7.06
CA TYR A 130 -10.29 -3.05 -8.23
C TYR A 130 -10.41 -1.56 -8.55
N SER A 131 -10.75 -0.73 -7.56
CA SER A 131 -10.95 0.71 -7.78
C SER A 131 -9.66 1.42 -8.24
N CYS A 132 -8.50 1.05 -7.67
CA CYS A 132 -7.22 1.58 -8.11
C CYS A 132 -6.89 1.17 -9.55
N HIS A 133 -7.14 -0.08 -9.92
CA HIS A 133 -6.91 -0.56 -11.29
C HIS A 133 -7.88 0.09 -12.29
N GLN A 134 -9.14 0.33 -11.92
CA GLN A 134 -10.06 1.06 -12.77
C GLN A 134 -9.60 2.49 -13.05
N ALA A 135 -9.09 3.17 -12.02
CA ALA A 135 -8.65 4.55 -12.15
C ALA A 135 -7.28 4.70 -12.86
N TYR A 136 -6.35 3.77 -12.65
CA TYR A 136 -4.94 3.99 -13.03
C TYR A 136 -4.33 2.93 -13.95
N ARG A 137 -4.98 1.78 -14.17
CA ARG A 137 -4.50 0.74 -15.07
C ARG A 137 -5.34 0.63 -16.35
N PHE A 138 -6.66 0.73 -16.23
CA PHE A 138 -7.58 0.51 -17.35
C PHE A 138 -8.17 1.81 -17.90
N CYS A 139 -7.95 2.95 -17.26
CA CYS A 139 -8.43 4.25 -17.72
C CYS A 139 -7.48 4.81 -18.79
N SER A 140 -7.85 4.69 -20.06
CA SER A 140 -7.07 5.25 -21.17
C SER A 140 -7.04 6.79 -21.17
N THR A 141 -8.10 7.44 -20.68
CA THR A 141 -8.22 8.91 -20.63
C THR A 141 -7.60 9.54 -19.40
N CYS A 142 -7.46 8.78 -18.30
CA CYS A 142 -6.84 9.29 -17.05
C CYS A 142 -5.32 9.45 -17.16
N GLN A 143 -4.68 8.80 -18.14
CA GLN A 143 -3.22 8.90 -18.33
C GLN A 143 -2.82 10.23 -18.99
N GLU A 144 -3.74 10.87 -19.73
CA GLU A 144 -3.49 12.16 -20.39
C GLU A 144 -3.61 13.36 -19.45
N ALA A 145 -4.40 13.24 -18.39
CA ALA A 145 -4.62 14.32 -17.43
C ALA A 145 -3.42 14.54 -16.45
N GLU A 146 -2.48 13.62 -16.38
CA GLU A 146 -1.30 13.70 -15.51
C GLU A 146 -0.08 14.34 -16.20
N ALA A 147 -0.18 14.66 -17.50
CA ALA A 147 0.91 15.21 -18.30
C ALA A 147 0.95 16.76 -18.33
N HIS A 148 0.10 17.47 -17.56
CA HIS A 148 0.02 18.95 -17.52
C HIS A 148 0.24 19.51 -16.14
#